data_1de249a621cee98d800e74e03b242bf8
#
_entry.id   1de249a621cee98d800e74e03b242bf8
#
_cell.length_a   1.000
_cell.length_b   1.000
_cell.length_c   1.000
_cell.angle_alpha   90.00
_cell.angle_beta   90.00
_cell.angle_gamma   90.00
#
_symmetry.space_group_name_H-M   'P 1'
#
loop_
_entity.id
_entity.type
_entity.pdbx_description
1 polymer ?
#
loop_
_entity_poly.entity_id
_entity_poly.type
_entity_poly.pdbx_seq_one_letter_code
_entity_poly.pdbx_strand_id
1 'polypeptide(L)'
;MSPPRAGHILVMLVLGTAVILGFSAACALAASSPPSPSAGEEFTYAPIKNGRYLPFVTAPKTAQIVEVGVYPLDIYDIDFQSNTCYISAYVWLTWKGGTDPASAIEFTNAVEEWGTMATPIYDSPKELPDGSSYQVIRVNGRFYQPYDLRRFPLDEQRIAMYLEDSERSYQEVVLVADRENSGIDASMVIPGWNIQHFTSQTQIHDYTTTMGDTSDTSASLYSSLVYRITLAHNTNYFVWKLLFPLVIVLLTNWLALLLRPNWIDLRTAMPATALLTTVFLQESYSSSLPDVSYLVLMDKIYVVAYVMIITTLAMIIWSNHKLRNSPYAEVVERVRRADVAAAGVQFAAFWTLLVLLVYA
;
A
#
# COMPACT_ATOMS: atom_id res chain seq x y z
N MET A 1 -6.41 59.02 4.60
CA MET A 1 -7.03 57.67 4.68
C MET A 1 -5.97 56.65 4.29
N SER A 2 -5.42 55.98 5.26
CA SER A 2 -4.32 55.02 5.09
C SER A 2 -4.82 53.71 4.49
N PRO A 3 -4.05 53.01 3.63
CA PRO A 3 -4.45 51.74 3.04
C PRO A 3 -4.46 50.64 4.10
N PRO A 4 -5.40 49.68 4.03
CA PRO A 4 -5.41 48.59 4.99
C PRO A 4 -4.22 47.66 4.74
N ARG A 5 -3.51 47.40 5.81
CA ARG A 5 -2.25 46.66 5.89
C ARG A 5 -2.40 45.26 5.31
N ALA A 6 -1.55 44.94 4.32
CA ALA A 6 -1.32 43.59 3.78
C ALA A 6 -0.90 42.55 4.86
N GLY A 7 -0.61 43.04 6.09
CA GLY A 7 -0.18 42.20 7.20
C GLY A 7 -1.19 41.20 7.75
N HIS A 8 -2.50 41.45 7.59
CA HIS A 8 -3.50 40.52 8.14
C HIS A 8 -3.73 39.28 7.28
N ILE A 9 -3.50 39.37 5.98
CA ILE A 9 -3.58 38.18 5.07
C ILE A 9 -2.35 37.28 5.29
N LEU A 10 -1.19 37.92 5.51
CA LEU A 10 0.04 37.19 5.82
C LEU A 10 -0.01 36.49 7.19
N VAL A 11 -0.65 37.11 8.20
CA VAL A 11 -0.83 36.54 9.54
C VAL A 11 -1.78 35.33 9.51
N MET A 12 -2.86 35.33 8.71
CA MET A 12 -3.74 34.14 8.56
C MET A 12 -3.08 33.02 7.79
N LEU A 13 -2.27 33.28 6.77
CA LEU A 13 -1.46 32.28 6.07
C LEU A 13 -0.36 31.70 6.98
N VAL A 14 0.29 32.50 7.78
CA VAL A 14 1.31 32.06 8.74
C VAL A 14 0.70 31.27 9.91
N LEU A 15 -0.49 31.64 10.38
CA LEU A 15 -1.21 30.85 11.39
C LEU A 15 -1.66 29.50 10.85
N GLY A 16 -2.11 29.42 9.60
CA GLY A 16 -2.45 28.12 8.96
C GLY A 16 -1.25 27.19 8.80
N THR A 17 -0.09 27.72 8.41
CA THR A 17 1.14 26.94 8.31
C THR A 17 1.74 26.59 9.68
N ALA A 18 1.61 27.44 10.68
CA ALA A 18 2.06 27.17 12.05
C ALA A 18 1.24 26.08 12.74
N VAL A 19 -0.07 25.97 12.46
CA VAL A 19 -0.92 24.87 12.96
C VAL A 19 -0.51 23.54 12.34
N ILE A 20 -0.18 23.50 11.05
CA ILE A 20 0.27 22.29 10.38
C ILE A 20 1.65 21.84 10.89
N LEU A 21 2.58 22.77 11.11
CA LEU A 21 3.91 22.50 11.66
C LEU A 21 3.87 22.15 13.16
N GLY A 22 2.95 22.76 13.92
CA GLY A 22 2.74 22.46 15.33
C GLY A 22 2.15 21.06 15.57
N PHE A 23 1.28 20.59 14.68
CA PHE A 23 0.72 19.24 14.75
C PHE A 23 1.78 18.15 14.44
N SER A 24 2.69 18.42 13.50
CA SER A 24 3.83 17.51 13.21
C SER A 24 4.80 17.41 14.39
N ALA A 25 5.05 18.51 15.12
CA ALA A 25 5.93 18.51 16.29
C ALA A 25 5.27 17.85 17.52
N ALA A 26 3.95 17.99 17.68
CA ALA A 26 3.20 17.34 18.77
C ALA A 26 3.10 15.83 18.58
N CYS A 27 2.95 15.33 17.34
CA CYS A 27 3.02 13.90 17.05
C CYS A 27 4.43 13.31 17.26
N ALA A 28 5.49 14.07 17.02
CA ALA A 28 6.86 13.62 17.28
C ALA A 28 7.18 13.54 18.78
N LEU A 29 6.54 14.38 19.62
CA LEU A 29 6.71 14.36 21.09
C LEU A 29 5.82 13.33 21.79
N ALA A 30 4.74 12.85 21.16
CA ALA A 30 3.89 11.79 21.68
C ALA A 30 4.48 10.37 21.45
N ALA A 31 5.56 10.23 20.68
CA ALA A 31 6.38 9.03 20.61
C ALA A 31 7.31 8.95 21.84
N SER A 32 6.77 9.17 23.03
CA SER A 32 7.48 8.98 24.28
C SER A 32 7.71 7.50 24.54
N SER A 33 8.97 7.15 24.77
CA SER A 33 9.55 5.97 25.40
C SER A 33 8.55 4.94 25.97
N PRO A 34 8.73 3.65 25.64
CA PRO A 34 7.94 2.59 26.26
C PRO A 34 8.06 2.69 27.80
N PRO A 35 7.00 2.31 28.52
CA PRO A 35 7.03 2.34 29.98
C PRO A 35 8.22 1.52 30.48
N SER A 36 8.99 2.09 31.41
CA SER A 36 10.08 1.38 32.06
C SER A 36 9.51 0.15 32.76
N PRO A 37 10.10 -1.04 32.58
CA PRO A 37 9.66 -2.25 33.29
C PRO A 37 9.79 -2.04 34.79
N SER A 38 8.79 -2.49 35.55
CA SER A 38 8.82 -2.51 37.00
C SER A 38 10.01 -3.33 37.49
N ALA A 39 10.75 -2.80 38.44
CA ALA A 39 11.93 -3.43 39.01
C ALA A 39 11.58 -4.84 39.55
N GLY A 40 12.10 -5.88 38.88
CA GLY A 40 11.92 -7.27 39.37
C GLY A 40 12.27 -8.37 38.36
N GLU A 41 12.18 -8.13 37.05
CA GLU A 41 12.56 -9.14 36.07
C GLU A 41 13.59 -8.57 35.09
N GLU A 42 14.79 -9.11 35.09
CA GLU A 42 15.83 -8.79 34.13
C GLU A 42 15.50 -9.50 32.81
N PHE A 43 14.70 -8.84 31.93
CA PHE A 43 14.45 -9.36 30.60
C PHE A 43 15.70 -9.17 29.73
N THR A 44 16.38 -10.25 29.46
CA THR A 44 17.47 -10.26 28.46
C THR A 44 16.79 -10.36 27.07
N TYR A 45 16.76 -9.26 26.32
CA TYR A 45 16.26 -9.26 24.95
C TYR A 45 17.19 -10.04 24.03
N ALA A 46 16.67 -11.02 23.32
CA ALA A 46 17.40 -11.66 22.25
C ALA A 46 17.70 -10.66 21.13
N PRO A 47 18.88 -10.71 20.50
CA PRO A 47 19.20 -9.83 19.38
C PRO A 47 18.24 -10.07 18.21
N ILE A 48 17.78 -8.99 17.57
CA ILE A 48 17.00 -9.09 16.33
C ILE A 48 17.90 -9.67 15.24
N LYS A 49 17.51 -10.81 14.69
CA LYS A 49 18.19 -11.46 13.56
C LYS A 49 17.48 -11.02 12.28
N ASN A 50 18.18 -10.32 11.39
CA ASN A 50 17.65 -9.92 10.10
C ASN A 50 18.10 -10.95 9.05
N GLY A 51 17.26 -11.91 8.74
CA GLY A 51 17.42 -12.75 7.57
C GLY A 51 17.52 -11.89 6.30
N ARG A 52 18.33 -12.31 5.34
CA ARG A 52 18.55 -11.58 4.08
C ARG A 52 18.51 -12.51 2.89
N TYR A 53 18.06 -11.98 1.77
CA TYR A 53 18.13 -12.67 0.49
C TYR A 53 19.37 -12.23 -0.28
N LEU A 54 20.20 -13.22 -0.66
CA LEU A 54 21.39 -13.01 -1.44
C LEU A 54 21.14 -13.40 -2.91
N PRO A 55 21.80 -12.74 -3.87
CA PRO A 55 21.66 -13.14 -5.27
C PRO A 55 22.22 -14.53 -5.49
N PHE A 56 21.49 -15.34 -6.25
CA PHE A 56 22.00 -16.63 -6.72
C PHE A 56 23.09 -16.39 -7.76
N VAL A 57 24.25 -17.02 -7.56
CA VAL A 57 25.40 -16.93 -8.47
C VAL A 57 25.59 -18.24 -9.20
N THR A 58 25.83 -19.35 -8.49
CA THR A 58 26.08 -20.69 -9.06
C THR A 58 25.72 -21.75 -8.06
N ALA A 59 25.10 -22.83 -8.51
CA ALA A 59 24.83 -23.96 -7.64
C ALA A 59 26.15 -24.66 -7.22
N PRO A 60 26.27 -25.11 -5.95
CA PRO A 60 27.34 -26.01 -5.54
C PRO A 60 27.38 -27.26 -6.42
N LYS A 61 28.57 -27.77 -6.71
CA LYS A 61 28.72 -28.94 -7.62
C LYS A 61 28.07 -30.23 -7.08
N THR A 62 27.91 -30.31 -5.77
CA THR A 62 27.33 -31.45 -5.05
C THR A 62 25.82 -31.31 -4.85
N ALA A 63 25.26 -30.15 -5.07
CA ALA A 63 23.86 -29.89 -4.82
C ALA A 63 22.97 -30.56 -5.87
N GLN A 64 21.90 -31.18 -5.41
CA GLN A 64 20.81 -31.62 -6.26
C GLN A 64 20.09 -30.41 -6.85
N ILE A 65 19.99 -30.33 -8.16
CA ILE A 65 19.23 -29.29 -8.84
C ILE A 65 17.80 -29.76 -8.97
N VAL A 66 16.87 -28.95 -8.48
CA VAL A 66 15.43 -29.15 -8.61
C VAL A 66 14.86 -28.03 -9.44
N GLU A 67 14.35 -28.33 -10.61
CA GLU A 67 13.65 -27.39 -11.45
C GLU A 67 12.19 -27.32 -10.99
N VAL A 68 11.73 -26.11 -10.68
CA VAL A 68 10.41 -25.86 -10.12
C VAL A 68 9.65 -24.91 -11.03
N GLY A 69 8.43 -25.31 -11.43
CA GLY A 69 7.54 -24.45 -12.19
C GLY A 69 6.25 -24.15 -11.43
N VAL A 70 5.62 -23.04 -11.76
CA VAL A 70 4.37 -22.59 -11.13
C VAL A 70 3.37 -22.14 -12.18
N TYR A 71 2.14 -22.58 -12.03
CA TYR A 71 1.00 -22.14 -12.82
C TYR A 71 -0.14 -21.71 -11.88
N PRO A 72 -0.26 -20.41 -11.58
CA PRO A 72 -1.37 -19.87 -10.82
C PRO A 72 -2.70 -20.10 -11.54
N LEU A 73 -3.67 -20.59 -10.82
CA LEU A 73 -5.03 -20.83 -11.29
C LEU A 73 -5.96 -19.70 -10.92
N ASP A 74 -5.77 -19.16 -9.71
CA ASP A 74 -6.58 -18.07 -9.18
C ASP A 74 -5.85 -17.33 -8.08
N ILE A 75 -6.15 -16.02 -8.00
CA ILE A 75 -5.71 -15.12 -6.93
C ILE A 75 -6.91 -14.29 -6.52
N TYR A 76 -7.31 -14.38 -5.27
CA TYR A 76 -8.47 -13.66 -4.76
C TYR A 76 -8.29 -13.28 -3.30
N ASP A 77 -9.27 -12.60 -2.74
CA ASP A 77 -9.27 -12.18 -1.32
C ASP A 77 -7.98 -11.43 -0.96
N ILE A 78 -7.62 -10.44 -1.83
CA ILE A 78 -6.50 -9.54 -1.57
C ILE A 78 -6.92 -8.62 -0.43
N ASP A 79 -6.40 -8.89 0.77
CA ASP A 79 -6.74 -8.18 2.00
C ASP A 79 -5.55 -7.34 2.47
N PHE A 80 -5.71 -6.04 2.38
CA PHE A 80 -4.70 -5.11 2.84
C PHE A 80 -4.59 -5.05 4.37
N GLN A 81 -5.69 -5.28 5.10
CA GLN A 81 -5.70 -5.19 6.56
C GLN A 81 -4.86 -6.30 7.20
N SER A 82 -5.01 -7.52 6.70
CA SER A 82 -4.23 -8.68 7.17
C SER A 82 -2.89 -8.83 6.44
N ASN A 83 -2.61 -8.03 5.42
CA ASN A 83 -1.46 -8.18 4.52
C ASN A 83 -1.41 -9.57 3.90
N THR A 84 -2.53 -10.07 3.39
CA THR A 84 -2.61 -11.42 2.82
C THR A 84 -3.38 -11.46 1.50
N CYS A 85 -3.19 -12.53 0.74
CA CYS A 85 -4.07 -12.92 -0.36
C CYS A 85 -4.19 -14.44 -0.41
N TYR A 86 -5.25 -14.94 -1.06
CA TYR A 86 -5.41 -16.35 -1.32
C TYR A 86 -4.89 -16.68 -2.72
N ILE A 87 -4.04 -17.72 -2.81
CA ILE A 87 -3.46 -18.21 -4.07
C ILE A 87 -3.83 -19.69 -4.25
N SER A 88 -4.32 -20.02 -5.45
CA SER A 88 -4.51 -21.37 -5.93
C SER A 88 -3.58 -21.61 -7.11
N ALA A 89 -2.72 -22.63 -7.06
CA ALA A 89 -1.73 -22.89 -8.09
C ALA A 89 -1.41 -24.37 -8.25
N TYR A 90 -0.91 -24.74 -9.41
CA TYR A 90 -0.10 -25.93 -9.58
C TYR A 90 1.37 -25.58 -9.47
N VAL A 91 2.12 -26.41 -8.72
CA VAL A 91 3.57 -26.32 -8.58
C VAL A 91 4.13 -27.67 -8.98
N TRP A 92 5.04 -27.73 -9.93
CA TRP A 92 5.69 -28.97 -10.31
C TRP A 92 7.18 -28.91 -10.05
N LEU A 93 7.74 -30.06 -9.77
CA LEU A 93 9.15 -30.27 -9.49
C LEU A 93 9.68 -31.33 -10.46
N THR A 94 10.85 -31.05 -11.03
CA THR A 94 11.60 -31.98 -11.87
C THR A 94 13.03 -32.07 -11.37
N TRP A 95 13.52 -33.29 -11.16
CA TRP A 95 14.88 -33.51 -10.62
C TRP A 95 15.49 -34.80 -11.13
N LYS A 96 16.82 -34.93 -11.03
CA LYS A 96 17.57 -36.13 -11.37
C LYS A 96 18.29 -36.71 -10.15
N GLY A 97 18.08 -38.00 -9.85
CA GLY A 97 18.71 -38.66 -8.72
C GLY A 97 18.35 -38.03 -7.38
N GLY A 98 19.07 -38.45 -6.34
CA GLY A 98 18.91 -37.86 -5.00
C GLY A 98 17.60 -38.24 -4.30
N THR A 99 17.20 -37.39 -3.36
CA THR A 99 15.99 -37.57 -2.56
C THR A 99 14.81 -36.83 -3.21
N ASP A 100 13.61 -37.34 -3.00
CA ASP A 100 12.37 -36.68 -3.46
C ASP A 100 12.21 -35.32 -2.75
N PRO A 101 12.24 -34.19 -3.48
CA PRO A 101 12.10 -32.87 -2.87
C PRO A 101 10.64 -32.51 -2.55
N ALA A 102 9.67 -33.23 -3.08
CA ALA A 102 8.27 -32.83 -2.98
C ALA A 102 7.73 -32.86 -1.54
N SER A 103 8.28 -33.74 -0.70
CA SER A 103 7.90 -33.84 0.73
C SER A 103 8.51 -32.76 1.60
N ALA A 104 9.61 -32.14 1.15
CA ALA A 104 10.36 -31.11 1.90
C ALA A 104 10.12 -29.68 1.40
N ILE A 105 9.33 -29.50 0.34
CA ILE A 105 9.00 -28.14 -0.14
C ILE A 105 8.08 -27.45 0.83
N GLU A 106 8.51 -26.27 1.26
CA GLU A 106 7.78 -25.36 2.14
C GLU A 106 7.49 -24.05 1.44
N PHE A 107 6.32 -23.48 1.75
CA PHE A 107 5.93 -22.13 1.32
C PHE A 107 6.14 -21.17 2.46
N THR A 108 7.30 -20.51 2.52
CA THR A 108 7.75 -19.76 3.69
C THR A 108 6.93 -18.51 4.03
N ASN A 109 6.09 -18.04 3.11
CA ASN A 109 5.15 -16.96 3.37
C ASN A 109 3.67 -17.41 3.45
N ALA A 110 3.40 -18.72 3.58
CA ALA A 110 2.07 -19.21 3.93
C ALA A 110 1.71 -18.80 5.35
N VAL A 111 0.49 -18.26 5.55
CA VAL A 111 0.09 -17.67 6.85
C VAL A 111 -0.53 -18.68 7.77
N GLU A 112 -1.29 -19.60 7.22
CA GLU A 112 -2.04 -20.60 7.98
C GLU A 112 -1.60 -22.00 7.56
N GLU A 113 -0.92 -22.70 8.45
CA GLU A 113 -0.50 -24.07 8.21
C GLU A 113 -1.71 -25.00 7.97
N TRP A 114 -2.80 -24.76 8.69
CA TRP A 114 -4.08 -25.48 8.56
C TRP A 114 -4.88 -25.11 7.31
N GLY A 115 -4.67 -23.92 6.78
CA GLY A 115 -5.36 -23.36 5.63
C GLY A 115 -4.61 -23.54 4.32
N THR A 116 -3.31 -23.91 4.38
CA THR A 116 -2.50 -24.12 3.20
C THR A 116 -2.44 -25.60 2.89
N MET A 117 -3.15 -26.00 1.85
CA MET A 117 -3.18 -27.39 1.38
C MET A 117 -2.16 -27.53 0.25
N ALA A 118 -1.08 -28.26 0.47
CA ALA A 118 -0.13 -28.71 -0.54
C ALA A 118 -0.33 -30.21 -0.77
N THR A 119 -1.05 -30.58 -1.83
CA THR A 119 -1.44 -31.97 -2.08
C THR A 119 -0.74 -32.48 -3.35
N PRO A 120 0.12 -33.50 -3.26
CA PRO A 120 0.67 -34.17 -4.43
C PRO A 120 -0.43 -34.74 -5.32
N ILE A 121 -0.29 -34.56 -6.63
CA ILE A 121 -1.25 -35.09 -7.61
C ILE A 121 -1.01 -36.61 -7.86
N TYR A 122 0.26 -37.02 -7.75
CA TYR A 122 0.63 -38.41 -7.94
C TYR A 122 1.07 -39.02 -6.61
N ASP A 123 0.64 -40.24 -6.32
CA ASP A 123 1.02 -41.00 -5.10
C ASP A 123 2.56 -41.20 -5.01
N SER A 124 3.21 -41.26 -6.14
CA SER A 124 4.68 -41.32 -6.27
C SER A 124 5.12 -40.51 -7.49
N PRO A 125 6.34 -39.93 -7.46
CA PRO A 125 6.88 -39.23 -8.62
C PRO A 125 6.89 -40.10 -9.90
N LYS A 126 6.58 -39.48 -11.03
CA LYS A 126 6.67 -40.09 -12.34
C LYS A 126 8.08 -40.02 -12.88
N GLU A 127 8.56 -41.08 -13.51
CA GLU A 127 9.81 -41.04 -14.27
C GLU A 127 9.52 -40.52 -15.67
N LEU A 128 10.26 -39.50 -16.09
CA LEU A 128 10.20 -38.91 -17.42
C LEU A 128 11.15 -39.64 -18.40
N PRO A 129 10.94 -39.49 -19.72
CA PRO A 129 11.76 -40.18 -20.74
C PRO A 129 13.25 -39.87 -20.68
N ASP A 130 13.64 -38.76 -20.11
CA ASP A 130 15.04 -38.33 -19.91
C ASP A 130 15.68 -38.84 -18.62
N GLY A 131 14.93 -39.72 -17.87
CA GLY A 131 15.36 -40.27 -16.58
C GLY A 131 15.26 -39.33 -15.40
N SER A 132 14.58 -38.17 -15.54
CA SER A 132 14.23 -37.31 -14.44
C SER A 132 12.95 -37.75 -13.74
N SER A 133 12.82 -37.45 -12.45
CA SER A 133 11.63 -37.63 -11.66
C SER A 133 10.77 -36.36 -11.72
N TYR A 134 9.46 -36.51 -11.71
CA TYR A 134 8.48 -35.43 -11.83
C TYR A 134 7.34 -35.58 -10.84
N GLN A 135 7.03 -34.52 -10.12
CA GLN A 135 5.87 -34.44 -9.21
C GLN A 135 5.14 -33.12 -9.38
N VAL A 136 3.83 -33.14 -9.26
CA VAL A 136 2.98 -31.95 -9.25
C VAL A 136 2.28 -31.85 -7.90
N ILE A 137 2.28 -30.67 -7.33
CA ILE A 137 1.60 -30.32 -6.09
C ILE A 137 0.51 -29.33 -6.40
N ARG A 138 -0.71 -29.59 -5.98
CA ARG A 138 -1.80 -28.62 -5.94
C ARG A 138 -1.69 -27.82 -4.65
N VAL A 139 -1.52 -26.50 -4.78
CA VAL A 139 -1.38 -25.59 -3.65
C VAL A 139 -2.61 -24.68 -3.59
N ASN A 140 -3.22 -24.60 -2.41
CA ASN A 140 -4.31 -23.67 -2.12
C ASN A 140 -4.06 -23.11 -0.72
N GLY A 141 -3.95 -21.82 -0.58
CA GLY A 141 -3.68 -21.23 0.73
C GLY A 141 -3.63 -19.71 0.74
N ARG A 142 -3.53 -19.20 1.95
CA ARG A 142 -3.39 -17.77 2.23
C ARG A 142 -1.90 -17.46 2.42
N PHE A 143 -1.43 -16.42 1.71
CA PHE A 143 -0.04 -16.02 1.69
C PHE A 143 0.12 -14.59 2.19
N TYR A 144 1.12 -14.37 3.06
CA TYR A 144 1.49 -13.04 3.52
C TYR A 144 2.13 -12.23 2.38
N GLN A 145 1.67 -10.97 2.26
CA GLN A 145 2.13 -10.04 1.24
C GLN A 145 2.37 -8.66 1.87
N PRO A 146 3.61 -8.17 1.94
CA PRO A 146 3.89 -6.82 2.44
C PRO A 146 3.47 -5.77 1.40
N TYR A 147 2.23 -5.28 1.48
CA TYR A 147 1.72 -4.27 0.56
C TYR A 147 2.31 -2.88 0.82
N ASP A 148 2.73 -2.19 -0.24
CA ASP A 148 3.11 -0.77 -0.18
C ASP A 148 1.95 0.11 -0.67
N LEU A 149 1.31 0.80 0.27
CA LEU A 149 0.11 1.60 0.01
C LEU A 149 0.40 3.10 -0.14
N ARG A 150 1.67 3.55 -0.22
CA ARG A 150 2.03 4.98 -0.31
C ARG A 150 1.37 5.69 -1.47
N ARG A 151 1.16 5.01 -2.58
CA ARG A 151 0.53 5.52 -3.80
C ARG A 151 -0.91 5.04 -3.98
N PHE A 152 -1.50 4.40 -2.95
CA PHE A 152 -2.89 3.93 -3.03
C PHE A 152 -3.84 5.05 -3.47
N PRO A 153 -4.71 4.82 -4.45
CA PRO A 153 -4.99 3.59 -5.20
C PRO A 153 -4.38 3.57 -6.62
N LEU A 154 -3.27 4.24 -6.83
CA LEU A 154 -2.49 4.21 -8.08
C LEU A 154 -1.18 3.42 -7.90
N ASP A 155 -1.22 2.45 -7.03
CA ASP A 155 -0.11 1.60 -6.63
C ASP A 155 -0.01 0.34 -7.48
N GLU A 156 1.18 -0.23 -7.49
CA GLU A 156 1.47 -1.57 -7.99
C GLU A 156 1.79 -2.47 -6.81
N GLN A 157 1.12 -3.62 -6.75
CA GLN A 157 1.36 -4.60 -5.70
C GLN A 157 2.05 -5.84 -6.28
N ARG A 158 2.91 -6.46 -5.47
CA ARG A 158 3.67 -7.65 -5.86
C ARG A 158 3.24 -8.81 -5.01
N ILE A 159 2.44 -9.69 -5.59
CA ILE A 159 2.02 -10.94 -4.95
C ILE A 159 3.10 -11.99 -5.20
N ALA A 160 3.61 -12.60 -4.14
CA ALA A 160 4.70 -13.54 -4.20
C ALA A 160 4.39 -14.86 -3.49
N MET A 161 4.91 -15.95 -4.05
CA MET A 161 5.07 -17.24 -3.40
C MET A 161 6.55 -17.53 -3.23
N TYR A 162 6.98 -17.78 -2.00
CA TYR A 162 8.36 -18.17 -1.67
C TYR A 162 8.40 -19.65 -1.37
N LEU A 163 9.27 -20.35 -2.07
CA LEU A 163 9.46 -21.80 -1.93
C LEU A 163 10.88 -22.05 -1.43
N GLU A 164 11.01 -22.89 -0.43
CA GLU A 164 12.29 -23.36 0.12
C GLU A 164 12.21 -24.86 0.38
N ASP A 165 13.38 -25.49 0.52
CA ASP A 165 13.47 -26.84 1.06
C ASP A 165 13.63 -26.74 2.57
N SER A 166 12.72 -27.34 3.34
CA SER A 166 12.71 -27.20 4.81
C SER A 166 13.74 -28.05 5.52
N GLU A 167 14.32 -29.05 4.84
CA GLU A 167 15.22 -30.05 5.44
C GLU A 167 16.67 -29.84 5.03
N ARG A 168 16.90 -29.35 3.80
CA ARG A 168 18.21 -29.38 3.15
C ARG A 168 18.75 -27.98 2.88
N SER A 169 20.02 -27.80 3.22
CA SER A 169 20.71 -26.53 3.01
C SER A 169 20.97 -26.25 1.52
N TYR A 170 21.37 -25.00 1.20
CA TYR A 170 21.79 -24.60 -0.13
C TYR A 170 22.96 -25.46 -0.69
N GLN A 171 23.77 -26.07 0.18
CA GLN A 171 24.87 -26.94 -0.25
C GLN A 171 24.39 -28.29 -0.80
N GLU A 172 23.19 -28.70 -0.43
CA GLU A 172 22.61 -29.99 -0.76
C GLU A 172 21.53 -29.92 -1.85
N VAL A 173 20.70 -28.85 -1.84
CA VAL A 173 19.60 -28.64 -2.79
C VAL A 173 19.55 -27.21 -3.28
N VAL A 174 19.33 -27.06 -4.60
CA VAL A 174 19.13 -25.77 -5.25
C VAL A 174 17.87 -25.79 -6.08
N LEU A 175 16.93 -24.90 -5.74
CA LEU A 175 15.70 -24.69 -6.51
C LEU A 175 15.96 -23.71 -7.65
N VAL A 176 15.64 -24.13 -8.87
CA VAL A 176 15.79 -23.32 -10.08
C VAL A 176 14.44 -23.16 -10.76
N ALA A 177 14.14 -21.97 -11.26
CA ALA A 177 12.87 -21.71 -11.92
C ALA A 177 12.78 -22.37 -13.30
N ASP A 178 11.75 -23.19 -13.53
CA ASP A 178 11.31 -23.57 -14.86
C ASP A 178 10.57 -22.38 -15.50
N ARG A 179 11.32 -21.54 -16.20
CA ARG A 179 10.81 -20.32 -16.82
C ARG A 179 10.05 -20.57 -18.11
N GLU A 180 10.36 -21.65 -18.80
CA GLU A 180 9.80 -21.94 -20.10
C GLU A 180 8.36 -22.44 -19.99
N ASN A 181 8.08 -23.24 -18.95
CA ASN A 181 6.77 -23.85 -18.76
C ASN A 181 5.92 -23.13 -17.70
N SER A 182 6.51 -22.25 -16.87
CA SER A 182 5.76 -21.42 -15.91
C SER A 182 5.04 -20.28 -16.62
N GLY A 183 3.83 -19.97 -16.17
CA GLY A 183 3.05 -18.89 -16.76
C GLY A 183 1.75 -18.63 -16.00
N ILE A 184 1.02 -17.65 -16.48
CA ILE A 184 -0.32 -17.29 -15.98
C ILE A 184 -1.31 -17.54 -17.10
N ASP A 185 -2.47 -18.10 -16.78
CA ASP A 185 -3.56 -18.25 -17.74
C ASP A 185 -4.01 -16.86 -18.25
N ALA A 186 -4.08 -16.72 -19.58
CA ALA A 186 -4.53 -15.47 -20.20
C ALA A 186 -5.98 -15.08 -19.84
N SER A 187 -6.78 -16.06 -19.40
CA SER A 187 -8.16 -15.87 -18.94
C SER A 187 -8.27 -15.46 -17.46
N MET A 188 -7.17 -15.48 -16.70
CA MET A 188 -7.17 -15.09 -15.30
C MET A 188 -7.57 -13.63 -15.15
N VAL A 189 -8.63 -13.37 -14.40
CA VAL A 189 -9.14 -12.03 -14.10
C VAL A 189 -9.16 -11.83 -12.60
N ILE A 190 -8.40 -10.86 -12.12
CA ILE A 190 -8.42 -10.44 -10.71
C ILE A 190 -9.26 -9.16 -10.63
N PRO A 191 -10.46 -9.19 -10.02
CA PRO A 191 -11.34 -8.01 -9.99
C PRO A 191 -10.67 -6.78 -9.38
N GLY A 192 -10.69 -5.65 -10.11
CA GLY A 192 -10.06 -4.40 -9.67
C GLY A 192 -8.57 -4.27 -10.00
N TRP A 193 -7.94 -5.30 -10.57
CA TRP A 193 -6.52 -5.35 -10.85
C TRP A 193 -6.22 -5.70 -12.31
N ASN A 194 -5.11 -5.16 -12.80
CA ASN A 194 -4.52 -5.52 -14.09
C ASN A 194 -3.21 -6.26 -13.84
N ILE A 195 -3.07 -7.48 -14.37
CA ILE A 195 -1.84 -8.24 -14.29
C ILE A 195 -0.83 -7.60 -15.25
N GLN A 196 0.35 -7.22 -14.74
CA GLN A 196 1.41 -6.58 -15.51
C GLN A 196 2.51 -7.54 -15.89
N HIS A 197 3.08 -8.23 -14.90
CA HIS A 197 4.24 -9.09 -15.07
C HIS A 197 4.14 -10.33 -14.21
N PHE A 198 4.64 -11.43 -14.73
CA PHE A 198 4.94 -12.65 -13.99
C PHE A 198 6.44 -12.92 -14.06
N THR A 199 7.09 -13.05 -12.93
CA THR A 199 8.54 -13.20 -12.83
C THR A 199 8.91 -14.28 -11.83
N SER A 200 10.06 -14.91 -12.06
CA SER A 200 10.65 -15.88 -11.13
C SER A 200 12.09 -15.52 -10.84
N GLN A 201 12.54 -15.78 -9.63
CA GLN A 201 13.90 -15.50 -9.21
C GLN A 201 14.38 -16.56 -8.21
N THR A 202 15.49 -17.24 -8.54
CA THR A 202 16.25 -18.03 -7.59
C THR A 202 17.14 -17.12 -6.76
N GLN A 203 17.17 -17.31 -5.45
CA GLN A 203 17.94 -16.53 -4.50
C GLN A 203 18.40 -17.44 -3.36
N ILE A 204 19.30 -16.95 -2.52
CA ILE A 204 19.75 -17.66 -1.31
C ILE A 204 19.16 -16.92 -0.11
N HIS A 205 18.42 -17.63 0.73
CA HIS A 205 17.92 -17.10 1.99
C HIS A 205 18.94 -17.39 3.08
N ASP A 206 19.51 -16.35 3.67
CA ASP A 206 20.41 -16.44 4.81
C ASP A 206 19.62 -16.03 6.06
N TYR A 207 19.28 -17.02 6.89
CA TYR A 207 18.55 -16.79 8.15
C TYR A 207 19.44 -16.12 9.23
N THR A 208 20.75 -16.01 9.00
CA THR A 208 21.73 -15.48 9.97
C THR A 208 21.69 -16.19 11.34
N THR A 209 21.21 -17.41 11.34
CA THR A 209 21.13 -18.28 12.52
C THR A 209 21.17 -19.73 12.10
N THR A 210 21.82 -20.58 12.91
CA THR A 210 21.79 -22.04 12.70
C THR A 210 20.59 -22.71 13.33
N MET A 211 19.60 -21.93 13.81
CA MET A 211 18.41 -22.43 14.53
C MET A 211 18.73 -23.36 15.71
N GLY A 212 19.95 -23.24 16.26
CA GLY A 212 20.45 -24.05 17.40
C GLY A 212 21.26 -25.28 16.97
N ASP A 213 21.34 -25.61 15.70
CA ASP A 213 22.27 -26.63 15.21
C ASP A 213 23.66 -26.07 15.16
N THR A 214 24.57 -26.66 15.98
CA THR A 214 25.96 -26.31 16.05
C THR A 214 26.86 -27.27 15.26
N SER A 215 26.29 -28.29 14.64
CA SER A 215 27.03 -29.31 13.88
C SER A 215 27.44 -28.78 12.50
N ASP A 216 26.68 -27.86 11.92
CA ASP A 216 26.96 -27.27 10.61
C ASP A 216 26.85 -25.74 10.66
N THR A 217 27.95 -25.04 10.42
CA THR A 217 27.96 -23.56 10.34
C THR A 217 27.38 -23.02 9.02
N SER A 218 27.18 -23.88 8.01
CA SER A 218 26.54 -23.53 6.73
C SER A 218 25.01 -23.69 6.75
N ALA A 219 24.47 -24.22 7.85
CA ALA A 219 23.03 -24.50 8.02
C ALA A 219 22.11 -23.26 8.06
N SER A 220 22.64 -22.05 7.85
CA SER A 220 21.84 -20.82 7.76
C SER A 220 21.43 -20.45 6.33
N LEU A 221 21.97 -21.13 5.33
CA LEU A 221 21.75 -20.81 3.91
C LEU A 221 20.83 -21.84 3.27
N TYR A 222 19.70 -21.34 2.75
CA TYR A 222 18.71 -22.16 2.04
C TYR A 222 18.50 -21.64 0.62
N SER A 223 18.24 -22.56 -0.31
CA SER A 223 17.83 -22.17 -1.66
C SER A 223 16.39 -21.71 -1.64
N SER A 224 16.16 -20.44 -1.95
CA SER A 224 14.83 -19.85 -2.03
C SER A 224 14.47 -19.54 -3.47
N LEU A 225 13.31 -19.97 -3.90
CA LEU A 225 12.73 -19.65 -5.20
C LEU A 225 11.49 -18.80 -4.99
N VAL A 226 11.43 -17.65 -5.66
CA VAL A 226 10.27 -16.79 -5.57
C VAL A 226 9.61 -16.59 -6.92
N TYR A 227 8.32 -16.79 -6.97
CA TYR A 227 7.44 -16.39 -8.07
C TYR A 227 6.65 -15.14 -7.68
N ARG A 228 6.66 -14.12 -8.55
CA ARG A 228 5.99 -12.84 -8.31
C ARG A 228 5.06 -12.49 -9.45
N ILE A 229 3.87 -12.04 -9.08
CA ILE A 229 2.90 -11.44 -9.99
C ILE A 229 2.77 -9.97 -9.61
N THR A 230 3.04 -9.08 -10.56
CA THR A 230 2.86 -7.65 -10.38
C THR A 230 1.47 -7.26 -10.86
N LEU A 231 0.70 -6.68 -9.96
CA LEU A 231 -0.67 -6.21 -10.18
C LEU A 231 -0.71 -4.69 -10.05
N ALA A 232 -1.34 -4.02 -11.01
CA ALA A 232 -1.64 -2.58 -10.93
C ALA A 232 -3.14 -2.37 -10.69
N HIS A 233 -3.49 -1.43 -9.82
CA HIS A 233 -4.88 -1.03 -9.60
C HIS A 233 -5.51 -0.47 -10.88
N ASN A 234 -6.79 -0.77 -11.08
CA ASN A 234 -7.54 -0.15 -12.18
C ASN A 234 -7.79 1.33 -11.86
N THR A 235 -7.20 2.22 -12.68
CA THR A 235 -7.33 3.69 -12.54
C THR A 235 -8.80 4.17 -12.52
N ASN A 236 -9.72 3.44 -13.16
CA ASN A 236 -11.15 3.77 -13.13
C ASN A 236 -11.74 3.75 -11.72
N TYR A 237 -11.27 2.87 -10.84
CA TYR A 237 -11.70 2.83 -9.45
C TYR A 237 -11.34 4.15 -8.75
N PHE A 238 -10.11 4.62 -8.91
CA PHE A 238 -9.65 5.90 -8.35
C PHE A 238 -10.52 7.06 -8.83
N VAL A 239 -10.69 7.20 -10.15
CA VAL A 239 -11.39 8.34 -10.74
C VAL A 239 -12.85 8.35 -10.33
N TRP A 240 -13.58 7.25 -10.52
CA TRP A 240 -15.04 7.24 -10.40
C TRP A 240 -15.54 7.00 -8.98
N LYS A 241 -14.84 6.20 -8.17
CA LYS A 241 -15.32 5.87 -6.83
C LYS A 241 -14.73 6.75 -5.74
N LEU A 242 -13.51 7.24 -5.89
CA LEU A 242 -12.85 8.03 -4.85
C LEU A 242 -12.78 9.52 -5.19
N LEU A 243 -12.27 9.87 -6.37
CA LEU A 243 -12.05 11.28 -6.73
C LEU A 243 -13.34 11.99 -7.10
N PHE A 244 -14.23 11.36 -7.90
CA PHE A 244 -15.45 12.00 -8.40
C PHE A 244 -16.41 12.48 -7.30
N PRO A 245 -16.73 11.69 -6.24
CA PRO A 245 -17.55 12.17 -5.13
C PRO A 245 -16.90 13.37 -4.40
N LEU A 246 -15.59 13.33 -4.18
CA LEU A 246 -14.84 14.42 -3.56
C LEU A 246 -14.91 15.70 -4.39
N VAL A 247 -14.75 15.60 -5.71
CA VAL A 247 -14.88 16.75 -6.62
C VAL A 247 -16.26 17.37 -6.54
N ILE A 248 -17.34 16.57 -6.49
CA ILE A 248 -18.71 17.10 -6.32
C ILE A 248 -18.83 17.88 -5.01
N VAL A 249 -18.30 17.37 -3.92
CA VAL A 249 -18.32 18.05 -2.62
C VAL A 249 -17.54 19.37 -2.69
N LEU A 250 -16.38 19.40 -3.33
CA LEU A 250 -15.60 20.62 -3.51
C LEU A 250 -16.30 21.61 -4.45
N LEU A 251 -17.00 21.16 -5.48
CA LEU A 251 -17.81 22.03 -6.31
C LEU A 251 -18.90 22.72 -5.51
N THR A 252 -19.63 22.01 -4.63
CA THR A 252 -20.63 22.63 -3.74
C THR A 252 -19.99 23.63 -2.78
N ASN A 253 -18.79 23.35 -2.27
CA ASN A 253 -18.01 24.27 -1.45
C ASN A 253 -17.67 25.57 -2.21
N TRP A 254 -17.18 25.48 -3.46
CA TRP A 254 -16.86 26.67 -4.27
C TRP A 254 -18.09 27.46 -4.72
N LEU A 255 -19.24 26.77 -4.97
CA LEU A 255 -20.51 27.42 -5.28
C LEU A 255 -20.94 28.37 -4.14
N ALA A 256 -20.59 28.08 -2.89
CA ALA A 256 -20.89 28.96 -1.77
C ALA A 256 -20.24 30.36 -1.93
N LEU A 257 -19.07 30.49 -2.55
CA LEU A 257 -18.42 31.75 -2.84
C LEU A 257 -19.09 32.51 -4.01
N LEU A 258 -19.76 31.81 -4.90
CA LEU A 258 -20.47 32.41 -6.05
C LEU A 258 -21.84 32.96 -5.67
N LEU A 259 -22.40 32.56 -4.53
CA LEU A 259 -23.67 33.06 -4.02
C LEU A 259 -23.55 34.53 -3.60
N ARG A 260 -24.69 35.22 -3.63
CA ARG A 260 -24.77 36.63 -3.20
C ARG A 260 -24.35 36.75 -1.73
N PRO A 261 -23.49 37.74 -1.41
CA PRO A 261 -22.97 37.91 -0.04
C PRO A 261 -24.04 38.04 1.05
N ASN A 262 -25.26 38.49 0.71
CA ASN A 262 -26.37 38.64 1.64
C ASN A 262 -26.98 37.31 2.13
N TRP A 263 -26.70 36.20 1.46
CA TRP A 263 -27.23 34.86 1.82
C TRP A 263 -26.27 34.12 2.75
N ILE A 264 -25.93 34.78 3.87
CA ILE A 264 -24.88 34.29 4.77
C ILE A 264 -25.15 32.89 5.29
N ASP A 265 -26.40 32.58 5.69
CA ASP A 265 -26.76 31.31 6.27
C ASP A 265 -26.53 30.15 5.27
N LEU A 266 -26.95 30.35 4.01
CA LEU A 266 -26.73 29.35 2.96
C LEU A 266 -25.23 29.20 2.62
N ARG A 267 -24.52 30.36 2.54
CA ARG A 267 -23.09 30.39 2.23
C ARG A 267 -22.23 29.69 3.28
N THR A 268 -22.61 29.75 4.56
CA THR A 268 -21.89 29.07 5.65
C THR A 268 -22.30 27.61 5.79
N ALA A 269 -23.57 27.29 5.53
CA ALA A 269 -24.07 25.91 5.60
C ALA A 269 -23.41 24.99 4.55
N MET A 270 -23.17 25.47 3.33
CA MET A 270 -22.59 24.65 2.26
C MET A 270 -21.18 24.13 2.57
N PRO A 271 -20.18 24.95 2.97
CA PRO A 271 -18.86 24.45 3.37
C PRO A 271 -18.90 23.57 4.63
N ALA A 272 -19.79 23.88 5.59
CA ALA A 272 -19.92 23.05 6.80
C ALA A 272 -20.43 21.64 6.44
N THR A 273 -21.42 21.55 5.55
CA THR A 273 -21.88 20.26 5.03
C THR A 273 -20.83 19.57 4.18
N ALA A 274 -20.10 20.31 3.34
CA ALA A 274 -18.99 19.78 2.56
C ALA A 274 -17.91 19.18 3.44
N LEU A 275 -17.54 19.84 4.56
CA LEU A 275 -16.58 19.32 5.53
C LEU A 275 -17.03 17.99 6.11
N LEU A 276 -18.27 17.91 6.59
CA LEU A 276 -18.82 16.69 7.15
C LEU A 276 -18.85 15.55 6.13
N THR A 277 -19.29 15.83 4.90
CA THR A 277 -19.33 14.85 3.83
C THR A 277 -17.91 14.37 3.46
N THR A 278 -16.92 15.26 3.45
CA THR A 278 -15.52 14.91 3.18
C THR A 278 -14.98 13.96 4.25
N VAL A 279 -15.32 14.15 5.53
CA VAL A 279 -14.94 13.23 6.62
C VAL A 279 -15.54 11.83 6.38
N PHE A 280 -16.82 11.74 6.03
CA PHE A 280 -17.44 10.44 5.75
C PHE A 280 -16.87 9.75 4.51
N LEU A 281 -16.54 10.51 3.46
CA LEU A 281 -15.89 9.95 2.28
C LEU A 281 -14.49 9.43 2.61
N GLN A 282 -13.73 10.14 3.45
CA GLN A 282 -12.42 9.68 3.92
C GLN A 282 -12.55 8.40 4.73
N GLU A 283 -13.45 8.34 5.69
CA GLU A 283 -13.70 7.15 6.51
C GLU A 283 -14.07 5.93 5.67
N SER A 284 -14.89 6.14 4.64
CA SER A 284 -15.35 5.06 3.74
C SER A 284 -14.23 4.34 3.01
N TYR A 285 -13.15 5.02 2.58
CA TYR A 285 -12.03 4.33 1.96
C TYR A 285 -10.99 3.88 2.99
N SER A 286 -10.78 4.67 4.05
CA SER A 286 -9.78 4.39 5.09
C SER A 286 -10.08 3.08 5.81
N SER A 287 -11.37 2.77 6.03
CA SER A 287 -11.79 1.52 6.68
C SER A 287 -11.39 0.24 5.92
N SER A 288 -11.02 0.35 4.64
CA SER A 288 -10.53 -0.79 3.83
C SER A 288 -9.00 -0.95 3.88
N LEU A 289 -8.28 -0.01 4.51
CA LEU A 289 -6.83 -0.02 4.61
C LEU A 289 -6.38 -0.38 6.04
N PRO A 290 -5.17 -0.94 6.20
CA PRO A 290 -4.58 -1.13 7.52
C PRO A 290 -4.14 0.20 8.13
N ASP A 291 -3.94 0.20 9.45
CA ASP A 291 -3.35 1.33 10.16
C ASP A 291 -1.87 1.45 9.80
N VAL A 292 -1.56 2.33 8.84
CA VAL A 292 -0.19 2.60 8.41
C VAL A 292 0.34 3.91 9.01
N SER A 293 1.64 3.96 9.32
CA SER A 293 2.28 5.13 9.93
C SER A 293 2.60 6.27 8.94
N TYR A 294 2.22 6.14 7.68
CA TYR A 294 2.47 7.12 6.62
C TYR A 294 1.17 7.52 5.91
N LEU A 295 1.16 8.71 5.32
CA LEU A 295 0.03 9.19 4.52
C LEU A 295 0.04 8.52 3.14
N VAL A 296 -1.06 7.87 2.78
CA VAL A 296 -1.29 7.39 1.43
C VAL A 296 -1.63 8.55 0.48
N LEU A 297 -1.59 8.32 -0.84
CA LEU A 297 -1.90 9.37 -1.82
C LEU A 297 -3.29 9.99 -1.59
N MET A 298 -4.29 9.15 -1.30
CA MET A 298 -5.65 9.65 -1.01
C MET A 298 -5.69 10.55 0.21
N ASP A 299 -4.99 10.23 1.31
CA ASP A 299 -4.93 11.09 2.49
C ASP A 299 -4.41 12.48 2.16
N LYS A 300 -3.35 12.55 1.34
CA LYS A 300 -2.78 13.84 0.89
C LYS A 300 -3.81 14.65 0.10
N ILE A 301 -4.62 13.99 -0.75
CA ILE A 301 -5.69 14.64 -1.51
C ILE A 301 -6.79 15.16 -0.56
N TYR A 302 -7.18 14.38 0.45
CA TYR A 302 -8.16 14.80 1.45
C TYR A 302 -7.65 15.97 2.31
N VAL A 303 -6.38 15.98 2.69
CA VAL A 303 -5.77 17.12 3.39
C VAL A 303 -5.89 18.40 2.55
N VAL A 304 -5.62 18.34 1.25
CA VAL A 304 -5.82 19.47 0.33
C VAL A 304 -7.29 19.89 0.31
N ALA A 305 -8.23 18.95 0.24
CA ALA A 305 -9.66 19.23 0.25
C ALA A 305 -10.10 19.94 1.55
N TYR A 306 -9.65 19.48 2.71
CA TYR A 306 -9.92 20.14 4.01
C TYR A 306 -9.40 21.58 4.05
N VAL A 307 -8.18 21.80 3.60
CA VAL A 307 -7.60 23.16 3.52
C VAL A 307 -8.46 24.05 2.62
N MET A 308 -8.93 23.56 1.47
CA MET A 308 -9.82 24.31 0.57
C MET A 308 -11.16 24.66 1.24
N ILE A 309 -11.79 23.71 1.94
CA ILE A 309 -13.07 23.94 2.62
C ILE A 309 -12.91 24.94 3.77
N ILE A 310 -11.88 24.79 4.59
CA ILE A 310 -11.62 25.71 5.73
C ILE A 310 -11.31 27.11 5.23
N THR A 311 -10.52 27.27 4.17
CA THR A 311 -10.21 28.58 3.58
C THR A 311 -11.44 29.23 2.96
N THR A 312 -12.34 28.46 2.33
CA THR A 312 -13.64 28.95 1.86
C THR A 312 -14.50 29.49 3.01
N LEU A 313 -14.61 28.73 4.10
CA LEU A 313 -15.37 29.16 5.29
C LEU A 313 -14.78 30.44 5.90
N ALA A 314 -13.46 30.52 6.05
CA ALA A 314 -12.76 31.70 6.56
C ALA A 314 -13.00 32.93 5.67
N MET A 315 -13.00 32.77 4.34
CA MET A 315 -13.31 33.84 3.40
C MET A 315 -14.76 34.33 3.53
N ILE A 316 -15.72 33.41 3.69
CA ILE A 316 -17.12 33.78 3.88
C ILE A 316 -17.30 34.60 5.18
N ILE A 317 -16.67 34.19 6.27
CA ILE A 317 -16.70 34.91 7.54
C ILE A 317 -16.07 36.31 7.39
N TRP A 318 -14.92 36.36 6.74
CA TRP A 318 -14.25 37.65 6.46
C TRP A 318 -15.10 38.56 5.57
N SER A 319 -15.70 38.07 4.50
CA SER A 319 -16.62 38.76 3.60
C SER A 319 -17.80 39.34 4.38
N ASN A 320 -18.44 38.54 5.24
CA ASN A 320 -19.56 38.95 6.08
C ASN A 320 -19.15 40.07 7.07
N HIS A 321 -18.03 39.93 7.76
CA HIS A 321 -17.54 40.95 8.68
C HIS A 321 -17.30 42.30 7.96
N LYS A 322 -16.73 42.25 6.74
CA LYS A 322 -16.47 43.48 5.96
C LYS A 322 -17.76 44.16 5.49
N LEU A 323 -18.77 43.41 5.09
CA LEU A 323 -20.07 43.91 4.67
C LEU A 323 -20.88 44.50 5.82
N ARG A 324 -20.78 43.91 7.02
CA ARG A 324 -21.45 44.42 8.22
C ARG A 324 -20.91 45.77 8.66
N ASN A 325 -19.61 46.00 8.47
CA ASN A 325 -18.95 47.24 8.85
C ASN A 325 -19.07 48.36 7.79
N SER A 326 -19.43 48.05 6.55
CA SER A 326 -19.50 49.02 5.44
C SER A 326 -20.48 48.55 4.35
N PRO A 327 -21.77 48.77 4.49
CA PRO A 327 -22.80 48.22 3.61
C PRO A 327 -22.97 48.96 2.27
N TYR A 328 -21.97 49.72 1.83
CA TYR A 328 -22.02 50.46 0.57
C TYR A 328 -21.96 49.53 -0.64
N ALA A 329 -22.70 49.86 -1.70
CA ALA A 329 -22.79 49.06 -2.93
C ALA A 329 -21.42 48.74 -3.56
N GLU A 330 -20.47 49.67 -3.51
CA GLU A 330 -19.09 49.43 -3.98
C GLU A 330 -18.34 48.37 -3.18
N VAL A 331 -18.60 48.32 -1.86
CA VAL A 331 -17.96 47.30 -0.98
C VAL A 331 -18.53 45.92 -1.28
N VAL A 332 -19.85 45.81 -1.49
CA VAL A 332 -20.52 44.56 -1.86
C VAL A 332 -19.95 44.01 -3.17
N GLU A 333 -19.81 44.87 -4.19
CA GLU A 333 -19.27 44.42 -5.49
C GLU A 333 -17.80 44.03 -5.41
N ARG A 334 -16.99 44.75 -4.60
CA ARG A 334 -15.57 44.39 -4.35
C ARG A 334 -15.42 43.06 -3.64
N VAL A 335 -16.26 42.79 -2.62
CA VAL A 335 -16.28 41.53 -1.91
C VAL A 335 -16.69 40.40 -2.86
N ARG A 336 -17.73 40.60 -3.67
CA ARG A 336 -18.16 39.62 -4.66
C ARG A 336 -17.07 39.25 -5.65
N ARG A 337 -16.32 40.26 -6.17
CA ARG A 337 -15.18 39.99 -7.08
C ARG A 337 -14.06 39.22 -6.38
N ALA A 338 -13.79 39.53 -5.11
CA ALA A 338 -12.81 38.78 -4.32
C ALA A 338 -13.24 37.32 -4.08
N ASP A 339 -14.51 37.08 -3.78
CA ASP A 339 -15.05 35.73 -3.57
C ASP A 339 -14.99 34.89 -4.87
N VAL A 340 -15.37 35.48 -6.01
CA VAL A 340 -15.30 34.81 -7.34
C VAL A 340 -13.84 34.50 -7.71
N ALA A 341 -12.94 35.49 -7.50
CA ALA A 341 -11.51 35.28 -7.75
C ALA A 341 -10.93 34.17 -6.87
N ALA A 342 -11.32 34.11 -5.60
CA ALA A 342 -10.90 33.07 -4.69
C ALA A 342 -11.41 31.70 -5.09
N ALA A 343 -12.66 31.57 -5.52
CA ALA A 343 -13.20 30.31 -6.05
C ALA A 343 -12.37 29.81 -7.25
N GLY A 344 -12.05 30.74 -8.20
CA GLY A 344 -11.20 30.41 -9.35
C GLY A 344 -9.78 29.98 -8.97
N VAL A 345 -9.15 30.69 -8.02
CA VAL A 345 -7.81 30.36 -7.52
C VAL A 345 -7.80 28.99 -6.81
N GLN A 346 -8.79 28.73 -5.94
CA GLN A 346 -8.88 27.46 -5.26
C GLN A 346 -9.13 26.31 -6.23
N PHE A 347 -10.00 26.50 -7.22
CA PHE A 347 -10.24 25.50 -8.27
C PHE A 347 -8.95 25.18 -9.02
N ALA A 348 -8.23 26.20 -9.50
CA ALA A 348 -6.95 25.99 -10.19
C ALA A 348 -5.90 25.35 -9.30
N ALA A 349 -5.79 25.78 -8.03
CA ALA A 349 -4.85 25.25 -7.07
C ALA A 349 -5.13 23.76 -6.76
N PHE A 350 -6.41 23.36 -6.62
CA PHE A 350 -6.76 21.96 -6.38
C PHE A 350 -6.27 21.06 -7.52
N TRP A 351 -6.58 21.42 -8.77
CA TRP A 351 -6.16 20.60 -9.91
C TRP A 351 -4.65 20.58 -10.10
N THR A 352 -3.97 21.69 -9.85
CA THR A 352 -2.51 21.76 -9.90
C THR A 352 -1.88 20.85 -8.84
N LEU A 353 -2.36 20.93 -7.59
CA LEU A 353 -1.87 20.10 -6.49
C LEU A 353 -2.20 18.63 -6.71
N LEU A 354 -3.39 18.31 -7.23
CA LEU A 354 -3.77 16.94 -7.57
C LEU A 354 -2.79 16.34 -8.59
N VAL A 355 -2.50 17.07 -9.68
CA VAL A 355 -1.52 16.63 -10.69
C VAL A 355 -0.15 16.42 -10.06
N LEU A 356 0.34 17.38 -9.26
CA LEU A 356 1.63 17.24 -8.58
C LEU A 356 1.68 16.02 -7.65
N LEU A 357 0.61 15.73 -6.89
CA LEU A 357 0.55 14.60 -5.97
C LEU A 357 0.49 13.24 -6.70
N VAL A 358 -0.18 13.18 -7.85
CA VAL A 358 -0.27 11.96 -8.65
C VAL A 358 1.05 11.62 -9.34
N TYR A 359 1.84 12.63 -9.75
CA TYR A 359 3.11 12.43 -10.46
C TYR A 359 4.37 12.50 -9.55
N ALA A 360 4.22 12.87 -8.26
CA ALA A 360 5.28 12.80 -7.25
C ALA A 360 5.44 11.37 -6.70
#